data_edd5a96757989b25ba498304eed58e14
#
_entry.id   edd5a96757989b25ba498304eed58e14
#
_cell.length_a   1.000
_cell.length_b   1.000
_cell.length_c   1.000
_cell.angle_alpha   90.00
_cell.angle_beta   90.00
_cell.angle_gamma   90.00
#
_symmetry.space_group_name_H-M   'P 1'
#
loop_
_entity.id
_entity.type
_entity.pdbx_description
1 polymer ?
#
loop_
_entity_poly.entity_id
_entity_poly.type
_entity_poly.pdbx_seq_one_letter_code
_entity_poly.pdbx_strand_id
1 'polypeptide(L)'
;EGCTDASFLQYLDSVNVYSASACIDSLIIGCQIDTYLEYNPDANFGDEATFCLNLVITGCMNPNYLEYDSLANTPDISLCTNFIVNGCIDSTAFNYNELANLDDGSCVAVVNGCTDNGFDINGTGQVDDIDGDGLPAFNYDPLANTDDGSCEAIVEGCTDANFIENWIWDEVNFTITALDPIPNTDDGSC
;
A
#
# COMPACT_ATOMS: atom_id res chain seq x y z
N GLU A 1 -39.58 58.20 24.16
CA GLU A 1 -38.35 57.73 24.89
C GLU A 1 -38.01 56.33 24.44
N GLY A 2 -36.74 56.04 24.37
CA GLY A 2 -36.25 54.70 23.97
C GLY A 2 -34.71 54.61 24.02
N CYS A 3 -34.14 53.51 23.57
CA CYS A 3 -32.72 53.31 23.45
C CYS A 3 -32.18 54.08 22.24
N THR A 4 -31.30 55.06 22.47
CA THR A 4 -30.63 55.82 21.40
C THR A 4 -29.13 55.41 21.26
N ASP A 5 -28.69 54.38 21.96
CA ASP A 5 -27.35 53.86 21.88
C ASP A 5 -27.29 52.66 20.92
N ALA A 6 -26.55 52.84 19.80
CA ALA A 6 -26.42 51.85 18.75
C ALA A 6 -25.66 50.57 19.18
N SER A 7 -25.07 50.55 20.36
CA SER A 7 -24.44 49.35 20.92
C SER A 7 -25.43 48.36 21.62
N PHE A 8 -26.71 48.72 21.60
CA PHE A 8 -27.79 47.88 22.15
C PHE A 8 -28.76 47.39 21.08
N LEU A 9 -29.27 46.19 21.29
CA LEU A 9 -30.24 45.53 20.37
C LEU A 9 -31.55 46.34 20.21
N GLN A 10 -31.95 47.07 21.26
CA GLN A 10 -33.16 47.89 21.28
C GLN A 10 -32.95 49.30 20.69
N TYR A 11 -31.80 49.58 20.00
CA TYR A 11 -31.57 50.86 19.37
C TYR A 11 -32.66 51.23 18.38
N LEU A 12 -33.16 52.47 18.49
CA LEU A 12 -34.18 53.04 17.62
C LEU A 12 -33.72 54.41 17.14
N ASP A 13 -33.39 54.50 15.87
CA ASP A 13 -32.98 55.74 15.17
C ASP A 13 -34.03 56.86 15.25
N SER A 14 -35.35 56.50 15.30
CA SER A 14 -36.44 57.44 15.30
C SER A 14 -36.73 58.05 16.68
N VAL A 15 -36.04 57.63 17.73
CA VAL A 15 -36.24 58.13 19.12
C VAL A 15 -35.31 59.32 19.39
N ASN A 16 -35.89 60.41 19.90
CA ASN A 16 -35.17 61.62 20.20
C ASN A 16 -35.01 61.90 21.72
N VAL A 17 -35.48 60.98 22.57
CA VAL A 17 -35.32 61.09 24.02
C VAL A 17 -34.73 59.77 24.56
N TYR A 18 -33.51 59.84 25.08
CA TYR A 18 -32.80 58.72 25.65
C TYR A 18 -33.45 58.23 26.96
N SER A 19 -33.59 56.92 27.05
CA SER A 19 -34.00 56.23 28.26
C SER A 19 -33.04 55.08 28.53
N ALA A 20 -32.28 55.14 29.62
CA ALA A 20 -31.35 54.10 29.97
C ALA A 20 -32.02 52.76 30.27
N SER A 21 -33.25 52.78 30.77
CA SER A 21 -34.03 51.56 31.02
C SER A 21 -34.56 50.85 29.78
N ALA A 22 -34.46 51.52 28.60
CA ALA A 22 -34.84 50.95 27.33
C ALA A 22 -33.62 50.26 26.60
N CYS A 23 -32.40 50.50 27.07
CA CYS A 23 -31.20 49.83 26.57
C CYS A 23 -30.88 48.62 27.49
N ILE A 24 -31.35 47.44 27.15
CA ILE A 24 -31.33 46.27 27.99
C ILE A 24 -30.24 45.28 27.56
N ASP A 25 -30.23 44.92 26.26
CA ASP A 25 -29.36 43.86 25.74
C ASP A 25 -28.25 44.45 24.84
N SER A 26 -27.01 44.28 25.23
CA SER A 26 -25.89 44.67 24.38
C SER A 26 -25.95 43.95 23.04
N LEU A 27 -25.72 44.70 21.97
CA LEU A 27 -25.68 44.15 20.62
C LEU A 27 -24.39 43.32 20.46
N ILE A 28 -24.52 42.01 20.28
CA ILE A 28 -23.45 41.10 20.01
C ILE A 28 -23.64 40.54 18.60
N ILE A 29 -22.79 41.00 17.68
CA ILE A 29 -22.87 40.62 16.28
C ILE A 29 -22.09 39.32 16.05
N GLY A 30 -22.64 38.37 15.28
CA GLY A 30 -21.97 37.12 14.94
C GLY A 30 -22.87 36.09 14.28
N CYS A 31 -22.30 34.99 13.91
CA CYS A 31 -23.02 33.82 13.41
C CYS A 31 -23.81 33.14 14.51
N GLN A 32 -25.11 32.96 14.32
CA GLN A 32 -26.01 32.36 15.29
C GLN A 32 -26.34 30.87 14.98
N ILE A 33 -25.71 30.29 13.95
CA ILE A 33 -25.96 28.93 13.47
C ILE A 33 -24.78 28.04 13.86
N ASP A 34 -25.03 27.03 14.69
CA ASP A 34 -24.02 26.14 15.30
C ASP A 34 -23.32 25.19 14.30
N THR A 35 -23.84 25.07 13.09
CA THR A 35 -23.22 24.28 12.02
C THR A 35 -22.11 25.02 11.28
N TYR A 36 -21.78 26.26 11.68
CA TYR A 36 -20.69 27.06 11.09
C TYR A 36 -19.55 27.26 12.09
N LEU A 37 -18.31 27.36 11.58
CA LEU A 37 -17.12 27.57 12.40
C LEU A 37 -17.14 28.90 13.13
N GLU A 38 -17.82 29.90 12.57
CA GLU A 38 -17.94 31.24 13.15
C GLU A 38 -19.06 31.34 14.18
N TYR A 39 -19.69 30.22 14.55
CA TYR A 39 -20.75 30.20 15.55
C TYR A 39 -20.34 30.91 16.85
N ASN A 40 -21.14 31.86 17.24
CA ASN A 40 -21.01 32.57 18.51
C ASN A 40 -22.30 32.40 19.32
N PRO A 41 -22.30 31.62 20.40
CA PRO A 41 -23.50 31.38 21.21
C PRO A 41 -24.04 32.64 21.88
N ASP A 42 -23.22 33.68 22.05
CA ASP A 42 -23.62 34.95 22.66
C ASP A 42 -24.19 35.94 21.64
N ALA A 43 -24.07 35.66 20.33
CA ALA A 43 -24.59 36.54 19.29
C ALA A 43 -26.10 36.61 19.35
N ASN A 44 -26.60 37.89 19.32
CA ASN A 44 -28.04 38.17 19.30
C ASN A 44 -28.46 38.96 18.06
N PHE A 45 -27.50 39.26 17.16
CA PHE A 45 -27.72 39.90 15.88
C PHE A 45 -26.71 39.41 14.83
N GLY A 46 -27.20 39.16 13.62
CA GLY A 46 -26.37 38.75 12.48
C GLY A 46 -27.20 37.97 11.46
N ASP A 47 -26.84 38.07 10.21
CA ASP A 47 -27.42 37.27 9.14
C ASP A 47 -26.45 36.17 8.68
N GLU A 48 -26.99 35.06 8.17
CA GLU A 48 -26.23 33.90 7.72
C GLU A 48 -25.22 34.27 6.62
N ALA A 49 -25.64 35.09 5.66
CA ALA A 49 -24.82 35.41 4.49
C ALA A 49 -23.57 36.21 4.83
N THR A 50 -23.59 37.00 5.92
CA THR A 50 -22.49 37.89 6.30
C THR A 50 -21.59 37.31 7.36
N PHE A 51 -22.15 36.55 8.29
CA PHE A 51 -21.44 36.11 9.52
C PHE A 51 -21.21 34.62 9.60
N CYS A 52 -21.90 33.79 8.81
CA CYS A 52 -21.74 32.34 8.77
C CYS A 52 -21.14 31.95 7.42
N LEU A 53 -19.81 31.82 7.33
CA LEU A 53 -19.09 31.66 6.05
C LEU A 53 -18.58 30.24 5.83
N ASN A 54 -18.13 29.58 6.88
CA ASN A 54 -17.47 28.29 6.79
C ASN A 54 -18.31 27.21 7.49
N LEU A 55 -18.99 26.38 6.69
CA LEU A 55 -19.74 25.23 7.22
C LEU A 55 -18.78 24.26 7.93
N VAL A 56 -19.15 23.75 9.08
CA VAL A 56 -18.43 22.70 9.79
C VAL A 56 -18.50 21.40 8.96
N ILE A 57 -17.35 20.92 8.51
CA ILE A 57 -17.19 19.63 7.82
C ILE A 57 -16.31 18.77 8.70
N THR A 58 -16.95 17.84 9.43
CA THR A 58 -16.25 16.92 10.33
C THR A 58 -15.74 15.72 9.55
N GLY A 59 -14.47 15.36 9.71
CA GLY A 59 -13.87 14.25 8.98
C GLY A 59 -12.50 13.84 9.51
N CYS A 60 -11.95 12.78 8.94
CA CYS A 60 -10.57 12.40 9.19
C CYS A 60 -9.63 13.38 8.47
N MET A 61 -8.90 14.17 9.22
CA MET A 61 -7.93 15.15 8.69
C MET A 61 -6.48 14.62 8.65
N ASN A 62 -6.27 13.32 8.91
CA ASN A 62 -4.95 12.73 8.88
C ASN A 62 -4.72 11.99 7.55
N PRO A 63 -3.76 12.46 6.70
CA PRO A 63 -3.52 11.89 5.36
C PRO A 63 -2.92 10.48 5.38
N ASN A 64 -2.55 9.96 6.53
CA ASN A 64 -2.06 8.58 6.68
C ASN A 64 -3.19 7.54 6.79
N TYR A 65 -4.45 7.96 6.66
CA TYR A 65 -5.61 7.07 6.73
C TYR A 65 -6.38 7.10 5.41
N LEU A 66 -6.99 5.96 5.06
CA LEU A 66 -7.80 5.83 3.84
C LEU A 66 -9.02 6.77 3.85
N GLU A 67 -9.54 7.07 5.04
CA GLU A 67 -10.68 7.97 5.24
C GLU A 67 -10.31 9.45 5.24
N TYR A 68 -9.07 9.80 4.87
CA TYR A 68 -8.66 11.20 4.80
C TYR A 68 -9.62 12.01 3.93
N ASP A 69 -10.19 13.05 4.53
CA ASP A 69 -11.06 14.02 3.84
C ASP A 69 -10.37 15.38 3.78
N SER A 70 -9.96 15.76 2.57
CA SER A 70 -9.31 17.05 2.32
C SER A 70 -10.25 18.25 2.44
N LEU A 71 -11.56 18.03 2.50
CA LEU A 71 -12.57 19.08 2.68
C LEU A 71 -12.94 19.29 4.15
N ALA A 72 -12.59 18.33 5.02
CA ALA A 72 -12.83 18.46 6.44
C ALA A 72 -12.05 19.65 7.02
N ASN A 73 -12.74 20.42 7.88
CA ASN A 73 -12.16 21.56 8.61
C ASN A 73 -12.29 21.40 10.14
N THR A 74 -12.94 20.33 10.56
CA THR A 74 -13.10 19.96 11.98
C THR A 74 -12.67 18.51 12.15
N PRO A 75 -11.58 18.24 12.91
CA PRO A 75 -11.04 16.90 13.03
C PRO A 75 -11.92 16.00 13.92
N ASP A 76 -12.21 14.80 13.45
CA ASP A 76 -12.73 13.71 14.25
C ASP A 76 -11.87 12.47 14.04
N ILE A 77 -11.02 12.15 15.04
CA ILE A 77 -10.09 11.04 14.99
C ILE A 77 -10.82 9.67 14.95
N SER A 78 -12.07 9.60 15.42
CA SER A 78 -12.84 8.36 15.37
C SER A 78 -13.23 7.94 13.95
N LEU A 79 -13.17 8.88 13.02
CA LEU A 79 -13.39 8.64 11.59
C LEU A 79 -12.12 8.17 10.86
N CYS A 80 -10.95 8.21 11.51
CA CYS A 80 -9.69 7.69 10.97
C CYS A 80 -9.51 6.24 11.45
N THR A 81 -9.96 5.26 10.67
CA THR A 81 -10.02 3.86 11.10
C THR A 81 -8.99 2.96 10.42
N ASN A 82 -8.68 3.21 9.14
CA ASN A 82 -7.81 2.36 8.35
C ASN A 82 -6.50 3.08 8.01
N PHE A 83 -5.45 2.77 8.77
CA PHE A 83 -4.11 3.28 8.48
C PHE A 83 -3.63 2.76 7.11
N ILE A 84 -3.04 3.63 6.29
CA ILE A 84 -2.53 3.27 4.98
C ILE A 84 -1.30 2.39 5.14
N VAL A 85 -1.36 1.19 4.55
CA VAL A 85 -0.24 0.27 4.38
C VAL A 85 -0.02 0.08 2.88
N ASN A 86 1.05 0.67 2.38
CA ASN A 86 1.40 0.56 0.97
C ASN A 86 2.04 -0.81 0.67
N GLY A 87 1.83 -1.31 -0.53
CA GLY A 87 2.41 -2.55 -1.02
C GLY A 87 1.60 -3.16 -2.15
N CYS A 88 2.07 -4.28 -2.68
CA CYS A 88 1.35 -5.03 -3.69
C CYS A 88 0.11 -5.71 -3.10
N ILE A 89 -1.08 -5.39 -3.62
CA ILE A 89 -2.37 -5.97 -3.21
C ILE A 89 -2.86 -7.08 -4.14
N ASP A 90 -2.12 -7.41 -5.21
CA ASP A 90 -2.44 -8.51 -6.10
C ASP A 90 -1.97 -9.83 -5.49
N SER A 91 -2.91 -10.69 -5.07
CA SER A 91 -2.63 -12.00 -4.46
C SER A 91 -1.95 -13.00 -5.40
N THR A 92 -1.86 -12.70 -6.69
CA THR A 92 -1.16 -13.52 -7.68
C THR A 92 0.26 -13.05 -7.95
N ALA A 93 0.67 -11.91 -7.38
CA ALA A 93 2.01 -11.37 -7.52
C ALA A 93 3.01 -12.06 -6.57
N PHE A 94 4.28 -12.13 -7.01
CA PHE A 94 5.37 -12.72 -6.24
C PHE A 94 5.59 -12.01 -4.89
N ASN A 95 5.45 -10.69 -4.86
CA ASN A 95 5.65 -9.86 -3.67
C ASN A 95 4.33 -9.37 -3.05
N TYR A 96 3.26 -10.18 -3.16
CA TYR A 96 2.00 -9.89 -2.50
C TYR A 96 2.17 -9.61 -1.01
N ASN A 97 1.57 -8.54 -0.53
CA ASN A 97 1.54 -8.19 0.89
C ASN A 97 0.10 -8.19 1.41
N GLU A 98 -0.26 -9.19 2.20
CA GLU A 98 -1.62 -9.34 2.76
C GLU A 98 -2.03 -8.20 3.70
N LEU A 99 -1.07 -7.43 4.23
CA LEU A 99 -1.33 -6.29 5.11
C LEU A 99 -1.53 -4.99 4.34
N ALA A 100 -1.14 -4.96 3.05
CA ALA A 100 -1.32 -3.77 2.23
C ALA A 100 -2.80 -3.52 1.94
N ASN A 101 -3.20 -2.25 2.04
CA ASN A 101 -4.55 -1.79 1.72
C ASN A 101 -4.56 -0.66 0.67
N LEU A 102 -3.38 -0.25 0.21
CA LEU A 102 -3.19 0.70 -0.88
C LEU A 102 -2.08 0.20 -1.80
N ASP A 103 -2.43 -0.02 -3.07
CA ASP A 103 -1.47 -0.42 -4.09
C ASP A 103 -0.47 0.72 -4.37
N ASP A 104 0.82 0.42 -4.27
CA ASP A 104 1.92 1.34 -4.55
C ASP A 104 2.56 1.11 -5.92
N GLY A 105 2.00 0.19 -6.72
CA GLY A 105 2.51 -0.19 -8.04
C GLY A 105 3.76 -1.08 -8.00
N SER A 106 4.10 -1.65 -6.83
CA SER A 106 5.30 -2.47 -6.65
C SER A 106 5.10 -3.95 -7.05
N CYS A 107 3.91 -4.33 -7.53
CA CYS A 107 3.61 -5.72 -7.84
C CYS A 107 4.57 -6.30 -8.88
N VAL A 108 5.16 -7.43 -8.53
CA VAL A 108 6.06 -8.20 -9.39
C VAL A 108 5.35 -9.47 -9.84
N ALA A 109 5.26 -9.70 -11.15
CA ALA A 109 4.65 -10.91 -11.68
C ALA A 109 5.43 -12.16 -11.27
N VAL A 110 4.73 -13.27 -11.02
CA VAL A 110 5.35 -14.59 -10.85
C VAL A 110 5.93 -15.03 -12.19
N VAL A 111 7.21 -15.39 -12.22
CA VAL A 111 7.90 -16.00 -13.35
C VAL A 111 8.42 -17.35 -12.86
N ASN A 112 7.76 -18.42 -13.31
CA ASN A 112 8.14 -19.78 -12.96
C ASN A 112 9.33 -20.24 -13.81
N GLY A 113 10.21 -21.01 -13.20
CA GLY A 113 11.38 -21.60 -13.84
C GLY A 113 12.35 -22.14 -12.79
N CYS A 114 13.47 -22.68 -13.25
CA CYS A 114 14.54 -23.13 -12.35
C CYS A 114 15.27 -21.92 -11.74
N THR A 115 15.23 -21.78 -10.42
CA THR A 115 15.88 -20.69 -9.68
C THR A 115 17.23 -21.05 -9.09
N ASP A 116 17.72 -22.28 -9.32
CA ASP A 116 18.99 -22.76 -8.81
C ASP A 116 20.18 -22.10 -9.51
N ASN A 117 20.82 -21.16 -8.82
CA ASN A 117 21.99 -20.42 -9.32
C ASN A 117 23.31 -20.88 -8.65
N GLY A 118 23.29 -21.93 -7.84
CA GLY A 118 24.43 -22.47 -7.12
C GLY A 118 24.95 -21.59 -5.97
N PHE A 119 24.29 -20.47 -5.65
CA PHE A 119 24.74 -19.54 -4.62
C PHE A 119 23.61 -19.05 -3.73
N ASP A 120 23.87 -18.89 -2.43
CA ASP A 120 22.99 -18.14 -1.52
C ASP A 120 23.15 -16.62 -1.78
N ILE A 121 22.43 -16.10 -2.79
CA ILE A 121 22.49 -14.66 -3.16
C ILE A 121 21.87 -13.78 -2.07
N ASN A 122 20.93 -14.31 -1.30
CA ASN A 122 20.12 -13.49 -0.39
C ASN A 122 20.70 -13.45 1.04
N GLY A 123 21.74 -14.22 1.34
CA GLY A 123 22.33 -14.29 2.69
C GLY A 123 21.33 -14.78 3.76
N THR A 124 20.27 -15.47 3.32
CA THR A 124 19.23 -16.01 4.21
C THR A 124 19.60 -17.35 4.82
N GLY A 125 20.72 -17.93 4.36
CA GLY A 125 21.12 -19.29 4.70
C GLY A 125 20.27 -20.34 3.96
N GLN A 126 19.37 -19.92 3.09
CA GLN A 126 18.74 -20.76 2.07
C GLN A 126 19.61 -20.65 0.81
N VAL A 127 20.22 -21.70 0.46
CA VAL A 127 20.99 -21.84 -0.77
C VAL A 127 19.96 -21.95 -1.88
N ASP A 128 20.02 -21.03 -2.88
CA ASP A 128 19.32 -21.24 -4.15
C ASP A 128 20.10 -22.31 -4.98
N ASP A 129 20.59 -23.31 -4.30
CA ASP A 129 21.31 -24.50 -4.73
C ASP A 129 20.40 -25.68 -4.31
N ILE A 130 19.50 -26.05 -5.21
CA ILE A 130 18.40 -26.99 -4.91
C ILE A 130 18.92 -28.41 -4.78
N ASP A 131 19.99 -28.78 -5.48
CA ASP A 131 20.61 -30.10 -5.45
C ASP A 131 21.82 -30.20 -4.50
N GLY A 132 22.34 -29.08 -3.98
CA GLY A 132 23.40 -29.00 -2.99
C GLY A 132 24.81 -29.21 -3.53
N ASP A 133 25.02 -29.04 -4.84
CA ASP A 133 26.31 -29.25 -5.49
C ASP A 133 27.18 -27.97 -5.55
N GLY A 134 26.60 -26.80 -5.23
CA GLY A 134 27.26 -25.49 -5.26
C GLY A 134 27.43 -24.92 -6.65
N LEU A 135 26.75 -25.47 -7.65
CA LEU A 135 26.76 -25.06 -9.03
C LEU A 135 25.35 -24.65 -9.47
N PRO A 136 25.21 -23.71 -10.43
CA PRO A 136 23.89 -23.43 -10.99
C PRO A 136 23.36 -24.64 -11.76
N ALA A 137 22.05 -24.86 -11.71
CA ALA A 137 21.41 -25.90 -12.50
C ALA A 137 21.64 -25.69 -14.01
N PHE A 138 21.66 -26.78 -14.76
CA PHE A 138 21.87 -26.78 -16.22
C PHE A 138 20.87 -25.86 -16.94
N ASN A 139 19.62 -25.84 -16.46
CA ASN A 139 18.52 -25.03 -17.02
C ASN A 139 18.15 -23.84 -16.15
N TYR A 140 19.11 -23.29 -15.36
CA TYR A 140 18.87 -22.09 -14.56
C TYR A 140 18.31 -20.94 -15.40
N ASP A 141 17.21 -20.34 -14.95
CA ASP A 141 16.61 -19.16 -15.57
C ASP A 141 16.78 -17.93 -14.66
N PRO A 142 17.65 -16.98 -15.04
CA PRO A 142 17.90 -15.77 -14.26
C PRO A 142 16.70 -14.82 -14.19
N LEU A 143 15.62 -15.06 -14.93
CA LEU A 143 14.40 -14.27 -14.90
C LEU A 143 13.34 -14.90 -14.00
N ALA A 144 13.48 -16.19 -13.67
CA ALA A 144 12.57 -16.86 -12.73
C ALA A 144 12.71 -16.28 -11.32
N ASN A 145 11.57 -16.08 -10.66
CA ASN A 145 11.50 -15.66 -9.26
C ASN A 145 10.75 -16.68 -8.39
N THR A 146 10.29 -17.75 -9.00
CA THR A 146 9.54 -18.83 -8.34
C THR A 146 9.98 -20.15 -8.94
N ASP A 147 10.57 -21.00 -8.11
CA ASP A 147 10.95 -22.34 -8.53
C ASP A 147 9.72 -23.17 -8.88
N ASP A 148 9.74 -23.85 -10.02
CA ASP A 148 8.68 -24.73 -10.50
C ASP A 148 9.05 -26.21 -10.43
N GLY A 149 10.21 -26.54 -9.83
CA GLY A 149 10.73 -27.89 -9.70
C GLY A 149 11.33 -28.45 -11.00
N SER A 150 11.62 -27.60 -11.98
CA SER A 150 12.19 -28.02 -13.27
C SER A 150 13.72 -28.05 -13.29
N CYS A 151 14.39 -27.72 -12.17
CA CYS A 151 15.84 -27.68 -12.11
C CYS A 151 16.46 -29.03 -12.47
N GLU A 152 17.44 -29.00 -13.36
CA GLU A 152 18.22 -30.15 -13.80
C GLU A 152 19.68 -29.98 -13.35
N ALA A 153 20.20 -30.92 -12.56
CA ALA A 153 21.59 -30.91 -12.14
C ALA A 153 22.56 -30.99 -13.33
N ILE A 154 23.71 -30.35 -13.19
CA ILE A 154 24.80 -30.51 -14.18
C ILE A 154 25.36 -31.94 -14.05
N VAL A 155 25.34 -32.66 -15.14
CA VAL A 155 25.99 -33.97 -15.28
C VAL A 155 27.05 -33.87 -16.36
N GLU A 156 28.32 -33.76 -15.93
CA GLU A 156 29.46 -33.68 -16.83
C GLU A 156 29.77 -35.04 -17.46
N GLY A 157 30.22 -35.00 -18.72
CA GLY A 157 30.63 -36.17 -19.46
C GLY A 157 30.52 -36.00 -20.96
N CYS A 158 30.72 -37.06 -21.70
CA CYS A 158 30.49 -37.04 -23.15
C CYS A 158 29.01 -36.90 -23.49
N THR A 159 28.62 -35.83 -24.16
CA THR A 159 27.22 -35.56 -24.58
C THR A 159 26.81 -36.22 -25.90
N ASP A 160 27.76 -36.91 -26.59
CA ASP A 160 27.42 -37.69 -27.78
C ASP A 160 26.64 -38.97 -27.39
N ALA A 161 25.32 -38.97 -27.70
CA ALA A 161 24.45 -40.10 -27.39
C ALA A 161 24.87 -41.44 -28.04
N ASN A 162 25.79 -41.41 -29.03
CA ASN A 162 26.32 -42.60 -29.65
C ASN A 162 27.63 -43.08 -29.02
N PHE A 163 28.18 -42.31 -28.07
CA PHE A 163 29.44 -42.69 -27.43
C PHE A 163 29.25 -43.88 -26.46
N ILE A 164 30.17 -44.82 -26.51
CA ILE A 164 30.02 -46.13 -25.84
C ILE A 164 29.95 -45.96 -24.32
N GLU A 165 30.57 -44.90 -23.75
CA GLU A 165 30.59 -44.64 -22.32
C GLU A 165 29.24 -44.21 -21.74
N ASN A 166 28.35 -43.73 -22.62
CA ASN A 166 26.96 -43.42 -22.24
C ASN A 166 26.05 -44.65 -22.16
N TRP A 167 26.60 -45.82 -22.30
CA TRP A 167 25.83 -47.06 -22.31
C TRP A 167 26.39 -48.07 -21.29
N ILE A 168 25.50 -48.64 -20.49
CA ILE A 168 25.82 -49.69 -19.55
C ILE A 168 25.52 -51.04 -20.17
N TRP A 169 26.54 -51.94 -20.20
CA TRP A 169 26.35 -53.34 -20.59
C TRP A 169 26.01 -54.20 -19.36
N ASP A 170 24.83 -54.80 -19.36
CA ASP A 170 24.46 -55.79 -18.33
C ASP A 170 24.89 -57.17 -18.82
N GLU A 171 25.95 -57.72 -18.22
CA GLU A 171 26.51 -59.03 -18.53
C GLU A 171 25.57 -60.18 -18.14
N VAL A 172 24.62 -59.95 -17.22
CA VAL A 172 23.71 -60.99 -16.71
C VAL A 172 22.53 -61.17 -17.61
N ASN A 173 21.96 -60.05 -18.10
CA ASN A 173 20.77 -60.05 -18.96
C ASN A 173 21.08 -59.89 -20.45
N PHE A 174 22.34 -59.67 -20.81
CA PHE A 174 22.82 -59.40 -22.16
C PHE A 174 22.08 -58.17 -22.81
N THR A 175 21.86 -57.11 -22.01
CA THR A 175 21.17 -55.92 -22.47
C THR A 175 22.06 -54.69 -22.36
N ILE A 176 21.83 -53.72 -23.25
CA ILE A 176 22.49 -52.40 -23.19
C ILE A 176 21.43 -51.39 -22.76
N THR A 177 21.75 -50.64 -21.68
CA THR A 177 20.91 -49.54 -21.20
C THR A 177 21.66 -48.23 -21.24
N ALA A 178 20.99 -47.14 -21.54
CA ALA A 178 21.59 -45.84 -21.46
C ALA A 178 21.99 -45.50 -20.02
N LEU A 179 23.08 -44.76 -19.86
CA LEU A 179 23.47 -44.23 -18.56
C LEU A 179 22.34 -43.28 -18.07
N ASP A 180 22.05 -43.33 -16.77
CA ASP A 180 21.05 -42.51 -16.13
C ASP A 180 21.65 -41.89 -14.85
N PRO A 181 21.80 -40.58 -14.77
CA PRO A 181 21.47 -39.57 -15.77
C PRO A 181 22.48 -39.55 -16.96
N ILE A 182 21.99 -39.23 -18.17
CA ILE A 182 22.86 -38.98 -19.34
C ILE A 182 23.54 -37.61 -19.16
N PRO A 183 24.85 -37.48 -19.45
CA PRO A 183 25.52 -36.20 -19.40
C PRO A 183 24.80 -35.11 -20.22
N ASN A 184 24.61 -33.95 -19.61
CA ASN A 184 24.02 -32.76 -20.23
C ASN A 184 25.04 -31.64 -20.50
N THR A 185 26.25 -31.79 -19.98
CA THR A 185 27.35 -30.84 -20.15
C THR A 185 28.59 -31.58 -20.65
N ASP A 186 29.14 -31.16 -21.79
CA ASP A 186 30.32 -31.77 -22.41
C ASP A 186 31.59 -31.36 -21.64
N ASP A 187 32.30 -32.31 -21.10
CA ASP A 187 33.60 -32.15 -20.43
C ASP A 187 34.80 -32.44 -21.34
N GLY A 188 34.55 -32.74 -22.60
CA GLY A 188 35.56 -33.06 -23.62
C GLY A 188 36.08 -34.49 -23.57
N SER A 189 35.34 -35.38 -22.86
CA SER A 189 35.76 -36.81 -22.67
C SER A 189 35.36 -37.70 -23.86
N CYS A 190 34.63 -37.19 -24.86
CA CYS A 190 34.20 -37.94 -26.05
C CYS A 190 35.37 -38.51 -26.87
#